data_7beaa83cca068872aa532b6485bb661c
#
_entry.id   7beaa83cca068872aa532b6485bb661c
#
_cell.length_a   1.000
_cell.length_b   1.000
_cell.length_c   1.000
_cell.angle_alpha   90.00
_cell.angle_beta   90.00
_cell.angle_gamma   90.00
#
_symmetry.space_group_name_H-M   'P 1'
#
loop_
_entity.id
_entity.type
_entity.pdbx_description
1 polymer ?
#
loop_
_entity_poly.entity_id
_entity_poly.type
_entity_poly.pdbx_seq_one_letter_code
_entity_poly.pdbx_strand_id
1 'polypeptide(L)'
;ASRPHGEAASIVSLLTSQNGRFSGLVHGGQSRRQRAVLQVGNKVTAVWRARLDEHLGKYSIELENSAIAQLLGEPGKLLALSSASELVEAVIPERDPCPNLYRSFSALLGSFDGQYWAATYVYWELHLLTDIGFGLDLSECAATGVTEDLVFVSPKSGKAVSRQAGEAYKDKLLTLPAFLKGASG
;
A
#
# COMPACT_ATOMS: atom_id res chain seq x y z
N ALA A 1 -7.59 4.91 6.60
CA ALA A 1 -7.96 4.33 7.91
C ALA A 1 -9.02 5.18 8.62
N SER A 2 -9.79 4.57 9.53
CA SER A 2 -10.79 5.27 10.35
C SER A 2 -10.78 4.69 11.76
N ARG A 3 -10.76 5.55 12.78
CA ARG A 3 -10.81 5.15 14.20
C ARG A 3 -11.82 6.00 14.97
N PRO A 4 -12.57 5.40 15.92
CA PRO A 4 -13.48 6.16 16.78
C PRO A 4 -12.78 7.26 17.56
N HIS A 5 -13.47 8.39 17.74
CA HIS A 5 -13.01 9.50 18.56
C HIS A 5 -14.18 10.13 19.33
N GLY A 6 -14.12 10.05 20.67
CA GLY A 6 -15.25 10.42 21.50
C GLY A 6 -16.50 9.57 21.23
N GLU A 7 -17.68 10.10 21.52
CA GLU A 7 -18.94 9.35 21.45
C GLU A 7 -19.49 9.18 20.03
N ALA A 8 -19.28 10.14 19.15
CA ALA A 8 -19.95 10.15 17.85
C ALA A 8 -19.01 10.41 16.65
N ALA A 9 -17.82 10.96 16.86
CA ALA A 9 -16.88 11.31 15.79
C ALA A 9 -15.92 10.17 15.47
N SER A 10 -15.27 10.27 14.31
CA SER A 10 -14.13 9.42 13.93
C SER A 10 -12.97 10.29 13.44
N ILE A 11 -11.74 9.89 13.77
CA ILE A 11 -10.54 10.40 13.07
C ILE A 11 -10.35 9.53 11.85
N VAL A 12 -10.22 10.17 10.69
CA VAL A 12 -10.09 9.51 9.39
C VAL A 12 -8.79 9.96 8.75
N SER A 13 -7.98 9.00 8.33
CA SER A 13 -6.77 9.21 7.54
C SER A 13 -7.08 8.83 6.09
N LEU A 14 -6.92 9.78 5.18
CA LEU A 14 -7.12 9.63 3.74
C LEU A 14 -5.77 9.67 3.03
N LEU A 15 -5.58 8.78 2.05
CA LEU A 15 -4.50 8.93 1.07
C LEU A 15 -5.01 9.84 -0.06
N THR A 16 -4.32 10.93 -0.30
CA THR A 16 -4.71 11.96 -1.27
C THR A 16 -3.68 12.09 -2.39
N SER A 17 -4.10 12.55 -3.55
CA SER A 17 -3.22 12.70 -4.71
C SER A 17 -2.20 13.83 -4.59
N GLN A 18 -2.48 14.84 -3.77
CA GLN A 18 -1.68 16.07 -3.69
C GLN A 18 -0.98 16.25 -2.34
N ASN A 19 -1.61 15.81 -1.24
CA ASN A 19 -1.14 16.09 0.11
C ASN A 19 -0.67 14.82 0.85
N GLY A 20 -0.50 13.70 0.13
CA GLY A 20 -0.13 12.43 0.74
C GLY A 20 -1.20 11.90 1.70
N ARG A 21 -0.78 11.30 2.79
CA ARG A 21 -1.66 10.85 3.87
C ARG A 21 -2.07 12.03 4.74
N PHE A 22 -3.37 12.23 4.90
CA PHE A 22 -3.91 13.41 5.58
C PHE A 22 -5.04 13.02 6.52
N SER A 23 -4.95 13.45 7.78
CA SER A 23 -5.95 13.13 8.82
C SER A 23 -6.89 14.29 9.11
N GLY A 24 -8.11 13.95 9.52
CA GLY A 24 -9.13 14.90 9.93
C GLY A 24 -10.26 14.25 10.70
N LEU A 25 -11.02 15.08 11.43
CA LEU A 25 -12.16 14.66 12.21
C LEU A 25 -13.43 14.62 11.34
N VAL A 26 -14.16 13.52 11.40
CA VAL A 26 -15.51 13.39 10.79
C VAL A 26 -16.54 13.37 11.91
N HIS A 27 -17.38 14.41 11.96
CA HIS A 27 -18.53 14.46 12.88
C HIS A 27 -19.56 13.40 12.48
N GLY A 28 -20.12 12.70 13.46
CA GLY A 28 -21.07 11.61 13.20
C GLY A 28 -20.44 10.39 12.50
N GLY A 29 -19.08 10.29 12.47
CA GLY A 29 -18.34 9.22 11.82
C GLY A 29 -18.69 7.82 12.32
N GLN A 30 -19.26 7.71 13.53
CA GLN A 30 -19.68 6.44 14.10
C GLN A 30 -21.14 6.06 13.73
N SER A 31 -21.89 6.93 13.05
CA SER A 31 -23.24 6.59 12.57
C SER A 31 -23.17 5.45 11.52
N ARG A 32 -24.25 4.66 11.42
CA ARG A 32 -24.32 3.55 10.44
C ARG A 32 -24.07 4.02 9.01
N ARG A 33 -24.63 5.19 8.62
CA ARG A 33 -24.43 5.78 7.30
C ARG A 33 -22.99 6.14 7.07
N GLN A 34 -22.36 6.83 8.02
CA GLN A 34 -20.99 7.33 7.84
C GLN A 34 -19.96 6.21 7.89
N ARG A 35 -20.16 5.17 8.72
CA ARG A 35 -19.30 3.98 8.72
C ARG A 35 -19.23 3.30 7.36
N ALA A 36 -20.33 3.26 6.62
CA ALA A 36 -20.33 2.67 5.27
C ALA A 36 -19.49 3.50 4.29
N VAL A 37 -19.49 4.83 4.41
CA VAL A 37 -18.67 5.74 3.61
C VAL A 37 -17.18 5.62 3.97
N LEU A 38 -16.87 5.47 5.27
CA LEU A 38 -15.52 5.45 5.82
C LEU A 38 -14.85 4.07 5.77
N GLN A 39 -15.41 3.11 5.05
CA GLN A 39 -14.77 1.81 4.87
C GLN A 39 -13.48 1.92 4.07
N VAL A 40 -12.51 1.09 4.44
CA VAL A 40 -11.21 1.00 3.77
C VAL A 40 -11.41 0.64 2.30
N GLY A 41 -10.67 1.30 1.40
CA GLY A 41 -10.76 1.09 -0.05
C GLY A 41 -11.85 1.93 -0.74
N ASN A 42 -12.73 2.59 -0.01
CA ASN A 42 -13.67 3.51 -0.63
C ASN A 42 -12.95 4.74 -1.18
N LYS A 43 -13.31 5.12 -2.40
CA LYS A 43 -12.93 6.41 -2.98
C LYS A 43 -13.93 7.46 -2.55
N VAL A 44 -13.43 8.58 -2.04
CA VAL A 44 -14.25 9.65 -1.49
C VAL A 44 -13.79 11.02 -1.98
N THR A 45 -14.74 11.94 -2.13
CA THR A 45 -14.44 13.37 -2.18
C THR A 45 -14.45 13.91 -0.76
N ALA A 46 -13.39 14.63 -0.39
CA ALA A 46 -13.23 15.17 0.95
C ALA A 46 -12.86 16.65 0.92
N VAL A 47 -13.54 17.44 1.74
CA VAL A 47 -13.21 18.86 1.99
C VAL A 47 -12.71 18.98 3.42
N TRP A 48 -11.43 19.36 3.56
CA TRP A 48 -10.82 19.59 4.85
C TRP A 48 -10.90 21.08 5.23
N ARG A 49 -11.15 21.37 6.51
CA ARG A 49 -11.19 22.71 7.07
C ARG A 49 -10.61 22.71 8.46
N ALA A 50 -9.71 23.65 8.73
CA ALA A 50 -9.19 23.93 10.08
C ALA A 50 -9.03 25.44 10.27
N ARG A 51 -8.80 25.83 11.52
CA ARG A 51 -8.48 27.22 11.86
C ARG A 51 -7.01 27.52 11.59
N LEU A 52 -6.13 26.56 11.83
CA LEU A 52 -4.70 26.60 11.53
C LEU A 52 -4.34 25.29 10.81
N ASP A 53 -3.41 25.35 9.89
CA ASP A 53 -3.02 24.20 9.04
C ASP A 53 -2.44 23.03 9.85
N GLU A 54 -1.79 23.31 10.97
CA GLU A 54 -1.24 22.30 11.89
C GLU A 54 -2.30 21.55 12.71
N HIS A 55 -3.53 22.05 12.76
CA HIS A 55 -4.60 21.37 13.49
C HIS A 55 -5.10 20.12 12.74
N LEU A 56 -5.69 19.20 13.50
CA LEU A 56 -6.32 18.00 12.92
C LEU A 56 -7.40 18.34 11.88
N GLY A 57 -8.11 19.48 12.09
CA GLY A 57 -9.18 19.92 11.19
C GLY A 57 -10.39 18.98 11.15
N LYS A 58 -11.32 19.33 10.29
CA LYS A 58 -12.59 18.61 10.09
C LYS A 58 -12.76 18.26 8.62
N TYR A 59 -13.25 17.06 8.37
CA TYR A 59 -13.62 16.59 7.05
C TYR A 59 -15.15 16.66 6.84
N SER A 60 -15.54 17.13 5.66
CA SER A 60 -16.82 16.76 5.02
C SER A 60 -16.48 15.73 3.95
N ILE A 61 -17.10 14.55 4.01
CA ILE A 61 -16.75 13.40 3.15
C ILE A 61 -18.01 12.93 2.42
N GLU A 62 -17.88 12.73 1.10
CA GLU A 62 -18.89 12.14 0.23
C GLU A 62 -18.31 10.92 -0.49
N LEU A 63 -19.07 9.83 -0.56
CA LEU A 63 -18.67 8.61 -1.26
C LEU A 63 -18.72 8.83 -2.78
N GLU A 64 -17.62 8.58 -3.48
CA GLU A 64 -17.58 8.55 -4.95
C GLU A 64 -17.76 7.11 -5.46
N ASN A 65 -17.01 6.16 -4.91
CA ASN A 65 -17.07 4.76 -5.32
C ASN A 65 -16.75 3.85 -4.13
N SER A 66 -17.38 2.68 -4.09
CA SER A 66 -17.17 1.66 -3.06
C SER A 66 -16.49 0.44 -3.65
N ALA A 67 -15.17 0.37 -3.53
CA ALA A 67 -14.42 -0.83 -3.91
C ALA A 67 -14.82 -2.04 -3.05
N ILE A 68 -15.10 -1.84 -1.77
CA ILE A 68 -15.41 -2.94 -0.86
C ILE A 68 -16.71 -3.65 -1.23
N ALA A 69 -17.68 -2.97 -1.85
CA ALA A 69 -18.93 -3.59 -2.27
C ALA A 69 -18.70 -4.69 -3.34
N GLN A 70 -17.67 -4.53 -4.16
CA GLN A 70 -17.27 -5.49 -5.20
C GLN A 70 -16.47 -6.67 -4.64
N LEU A 71 -15.86 -6.50 -3.46
CA LEU A 71 -15.03 -7.51 -2.80
C LEU A 71 -15.78 -8.36 -1.79
N LEU A 72 -17.09 -8.12 -1.59
CA LEU A 72 -17.92 -8.92 -0.71
C LEU A 72 -17.99 -10.37 -1.22
N GLY A 73 -17.57 -11.31 -0.38
CA GLY A 73 -17.46 -12.72 -0.75
C GLY A 73 -16.07 -13.17 -1.20
N GLU A 74 -15.10 -12.25 -1.30
CA GLU A 74 -13.72 -12.52 -1.72
C GLU A 74 -12.74 -12.28 -0.55
N PRO A 75 -12.65 -13.18 0.43
CA PRO A 75 -11.91 -12.92 1.67
C PRO A 75 -10.42 -12.63 1.44
N GLY A 76 -9.79 -13.27 0.43
CA GLY A 76 -8.40 -13.01 0.08
C GLY A 76 -8.16 -11.57 -0.39
N LYS A 77 -9.07 -11.04 -1.21
CA LYS A 77 -8.98 -9.65 -1.71
C LYS A 77 -9.25 -8.63 -0.60
N LEU A 78 -10.20 -8.93 0.30
CA LEU A 78 -10.47 -8.08 1.48
C LEU A 78 -9.25 -8.03 2.41
N LEU A 79 -8.59 -9.17 2.62
CA LEU A 79 -7.37 -9.21 3.42
C LEU A 79 -6.24 -8.42 2.77
N ALA A 80 -6.03 -8.56 1.46
CA ALA A 80 -5.04 -7.80 0.71
C ALA A 80 -5.31 -6.29 0.78
N LEU A 81 -6.57 -5.86 0.62
CA LEU A 81 -6.96 -4.47 0.77
C LEU A 81 -6.67 -3.91 2.16
N SER A 82 -7.00 -4.67 3.21
CA SER A 82 -6.74 -4.28 4.60
C SER A 82 -5.24 -4.17 4.84
N SER A 83 -4.47 -5.18 4.45
CA SER A 83 -3.00 -5.20 4.60
C SER A 83 -2.34 -4.03 3.85
N ALA A 84 -2.70 -3.79 2.59
CA ALA A 84 -2.18 -2.67 1.82
C ALA A 84 -2.46 -1.31 2.51
N SER A 85 -3.67 -1.16 3.05
CA SER A 85 -4.06 0.09 3.73
C SER A 85 -3.32 0.29 5.05
N GLU A 86 -3.10 -0.79 5.80
CA GLU A 86 -2.31 -0.77 7.04
C GLU A 86 -0.83 -0.46 6.76
N LEU A 87 -0.26 -1.01 5.69
CA LEU A 87 1.09 -0.69 5.26
C LEU A 87 1.24 0.80 4.94
N VAL A 88 0.33 1.36 4.14
CA VAL A 88 0.34 2.82 3.84
C VAL A 88 0.26 3.64 5.12
N GLU A 89 -0.63 3.27 6.05
CA GLU A 89 -0.79 3.98 7.32
C GLU A 89 0.49 3.91 8.20
N ALA A 90 1.18 2.78 8.17
CA ALA A 90 2.36 2.55 9.00
C ALA A 90 3.63 3.23 8.46
N VAL A 91 3.81 3.27 7.12
CA VAL A 91 5.10 3.65 6.53
C VAL A 91 5.11 5.06 5.93
N ILE A 92 3.93 5.62 5.57
CA ILE A 92 3.88 6.95 4.96
C ILE A 92 3.63 8.03 6.00
N PRO A 93 4.53 9.02 6.13
CA PRO A 93 4.33 10.17 7.01
C PRO A 93 3.05 10.94 6.66
N GLU A 94 2.45 11.60 7.65
CA GLU A 94 1.35 12.52 7.38
C GLU A 94 1.82 13.77 6.65
N ARG A 95 0.99 14.23 5.70
CA ARG A 95 1.17 15.49 4.96
C ARG A 95 2.43 15.50 4.09
N ASP A 96 2.93 14.33 3.73
CA ASP A 96 4.03 14.16 2.79
C ASP A 96 3.48 13.75 1.42
N PRO A 97 3.57 14.61 0.39
CA PRO A 97 3.04 14.32 -0.94
C PRO A 97 3.67 13.08 -1.55
N CYS A 98 2.88 12.08 -1.88
CA CYS A 98 3.31 10.82 -2.49
C CYS A 98 2.44 10.44 -3.71
N PRO A 99 2.49 11.24 -4.82
CA PRO A 99 1.60 11.04 -5.96
C PRO A 99 1.79 9.68 -6.67
N ASN A 100 3.00 9.12 -6.65
CA ASN A 100 3.29 7.81 -7.21
C ASN A 100 2.57 6.71 -6.41
N LEU A 101 2.67 6.75 -5.10
CA LEU A 101 1.96 5.82 -4.21
C LEU A 101 0.45 5.93 -4.39
N TYR A 102 -0.10 7.16 -4.44
CA TYR A 102 -1.54 7.34 -4.68
C TYR A 102 -1.99 6.66 -5.99
N ARG A 103 -1.22 6.83 -7.07
CA ARG A 103 -1.52 6.21 -8.37
C ARG A 103 -1.39 4.69 -8.32
N SER A 104 -0.33 4.16 -7.74
CA SER A 104 -0.09 2.71 -7.63
C SER A 104 -1.12 2.04 -6.73
N PHE A 105 -1.50 2.66 -5.61
CA PHE A 105 -2.57 2.17 -4.74
C PHE A 105 -3.94 2.18 -5.44
N SER A 106 -4.24 3.24 -6.20
CA SER A 106 -5.48 3.31 -6.99
C SER A 106 -5.52 2.24 -8.09
N ALA A 107 -4.39 1.96 -8.73
CA ALA A 107 -4.26 0.89 -9.71
C ALA A 107 -4.43 -0.51 -9.07
N LEU A 108 -3.87 -0.71 -7.87
CA LEU A 108 -4.08 -1.93 -7.09
C LEU A 108 -5.57 -2.16 -6.82
N LEU A 109 -6.30 -1.14 -6.35
CA LEU A 109 -7.74 -1.25 -6.10
C LEU A 109 -8.51 -1.65 -7.36
N GLY A 110 -8.18 -1.06 -8.51
CA GLY A 110 -8.79 -1.41 -9.81
C GLY A 110 -8.41 -2.80 -10.30
N SER A 111 -7.31 -3.39 -9.82
CA SER A 111 -6.88 -4.74 -10.23
C SER A 111 -7.64 -5.87 -9.56
N PHE A 112 -8.36 -5.61 -8.47
CA PHE A 112 -9.07 -6.64 -7.73
C PHE A 112 -10.18 -7.33 -8.53
N ASP A 113 -10.69 -6.72 -9.59
CA ASP A 113 -11.65 -7.35 -10.51
C ASP A 113 -10.98 -8.39 -11.44
N GLY A 114 -9.65 -8.33 -11.58
CA GLY A 114 -8.88 -9.21 -12.47
C GLY A 114 -8.42 -10.50 -11.79
N GLN A 115 -8.08 -11.50 -12.62
CA GLN A 115 -7.56 -12.79 -12.16
C GLN A 115 -6.13 -12.70 -11.61
N TYR A 116 -5.35 -11.68 -11.98
CA TYR A 116 -3.94 -11.51 -11.57
C TYR A 116 -3.75 -10.55 -10.40
N TRP A 117 -4.81 -10.24 -9.66
CA TRP A 117 -4.78 -9.28 -8.55
C TRP A 117 -3.68 -9.57 -7.53
N ALA A 118 -3.42 -10.85 -7.24
CA ALA A 118 -2.40 -11.24 -6.26
C ALA A 118 -0.97 -10.89 -6.73
N ALA A 119 -0.68 -11.08 -8.02
CA ALA A 119 0.60 -10.64 -8.60
C ALA A 119 0.72 -9.12 -8.57
N THR A 120 -0.35 -8.40 -8.92
CA THR A 120 -0.41 -6.93 -8.84
C THR A 120 -0.18 -6.43 -7.41
N TYR A 121 -0.74 -7.14 -6.42
CA TYR A 121 -0.52 -6.84 -5.01
C TYR A 121 0.98 -6.96 -4.62
N VAL A 122 1.64 -8.05 -5.02
CA VAL A 122 3.08 -8.24 -4.74
C VAL A 122 3.92 -7.17 -5.44
N TYR A 123 3.64 -6.84 -6.71
CA TYR A 123 4.34 -5.74 -7.39
C TYR A 123 4.11 -4.39 -6.70
N TRP A 124 2.90 -4.14 -6.21
CA TRP A 124 2.60 -2.93 -5.45
C TRP A 124 3.42 -2.86 -4.15
N GLU A 125 3.55 -3.96 -3.40
CA GLU A 125 4.41 -4.00 -2.20
C GLU A 125 5.88 -3.72 -2.53
N LEU A 126 6.40 -4.27 -3.66
CA LEU A 126 7.76 -3.99 -4.10
C LEU A 126 7.96 -2.51 -4.48
N HIS A 127 6.97 -1.89 -5.13
CA HIS A 127 7.00 -0.45 -5.40
C HIS A 127 6.95 0.38 -4.12
N LEU A 128 6.12 -0.01 -3.17
CA LEU A 128 6.08 0.66 -1.86
C LEU A 128 7.43 0.59 -1.15
N LEU A 129 8.08 -0.58 -1.15
CA LEU A 129 9.44 -0.72 -0.59
C LEU A 129 10.44 0.19 -1.29
N THR A 130 10.34 0.33 -2.61
CA THR A 130 11.21 1.23 -3.39
C THR A 130 10.98 2.68 -3.02
N ASP A 131 9.71 3.11 -2.91
CA ASP A 131 9.34 4.49 -2.56
C ASP A 131 9.83 4.89 -1.15
N ILE A 132 9.93 3.94 -0.22
CA ILE A 132 10.46 4.19 1.14
C ILE A 132 11.96 3.89 1.29
N GLY A 133 12.68 3.63 0.19
CA GLY A 133 14.13 3.45 0.17
C GLY A 133 14.64 2.04 0.45
N PHE A 134 13.76 1.03 0.46
CA PHE A 134 14.08 -0.39 0.68
C PHE A 134 13.85 -1.25 -0.57
N GLY A 135 13.92 -0.67 -1.76
CA GLY A 135 13.71 -1.37 -3.02
C GLY A 135 14.66 -2.54 -3.22
N LEU A 136 14.20 -3.56 -3.94
CA LEU A 136 15.03 -4.70 -4.33
C LEU A 136 15.85 -4.35 -5.58
N ASP A 137 17.11 -4.79 -5.61
CA ASP A 137 17.96 -4.77 -6.79
C ASP A 137 18.11 -6.20 -7.32
N LEU A 138 17.36 -6.51 -8.35
CA LEU A 138 17.30 -7.83 -8.97
C LEU A 138 18.06 -7.89 -10.30
N SER A 139 18.84 -6.87 -10.64
CA SER A 139 19.53 -6.73 -11.92
C SER A 139 20.74 -7.66 -12.06
N GLU A 140 21.49 -7.85 -10.97
CA GLU A 140 22.72 -8.65 -10.96
C GLU A 140 22.96 -9.35 -9.61
N CYS A 141 23.81 -10.36 -9.63
CA CYS A 141 24.21 -11.06 -8.40
C CYS A 141 25.10 -10.17 -7.53
N ALA A 142 24.71 -9.94 -6.28
CA ALA A 142 25.46 -9.14 -5.31
C ALA A 142 26.88 -9.63 -5.03
N ALA A 143 27.16 -10.93 -5.25
CA ALA A 143 28.46 -11.54 -4.94
C ALA A 143 29.37 -11.62 -6.17
N THR A 144 28.82 -11.80 -7.38
CA THR A 144 29.60 -12.12 -8.57
C THR A 144 29.36 -11.17 -9.74
N GLY A 145 28.35 -10.31 -9.68
CA GLY A 145 27.96 -9.40 -10.78
C GLY A 145 27.32 -10.09 -11.99
N VAL A 146 27.09 -11.42 -11.95
CA VAL A 146 26.41 -12.10 -13.06
C VAL A 146 24.93 -11.75 -13.08
N THR A 147 24.38 -11.66 -14.27
CA THR A 147 22.96 -11.30 -14.49
C THR A 147 22.06 -12.53 -14.73
N GLU A 148 22.67 -13.70 -14.88
CA GLU A 148 21.95 -14.94 -15.16
C GLU A 148 21.83 -15.82 -13.92
N ASP A 149 20.88 -16.77 -13.97
CA ASP A 149 20.59 -17.74 -12.90
C ASP A 149 20.42 -17.11 -11.51
N LEU A 150 19.79 -15.92 -11.45
CA LEU A 150 19.42 -15.26 -10.21
C LEU A 150 18.22 -16.00 -9.62
N VAL A 151 18.39 -16.65 -8.47
CA VAL A 151 17.38 -17.52 -7.86
C VAL A 151 17.12 -17.22 -6.40
N PHE A 152 17.93 -16.35 -5.81
CA PHE A 152 17.81 -15.93 -4.42
C PHE A 152 17.83 -14.41 -4.29
N VAL A 153 17.35 -13.93 -3.15
CA VAL A 153 17.48 -12.53 -2.71
C VAL A 153 18.07 -12.54 -1.30
N SER A 154 19.05 -11.69 -1.08
CA SER A 154 19.62 -11.48 0.25
C SER A 154 18.67 -10.59 1.07
N PRO A 155 18.12 -11.07 2.20
CA PRO A 155 17.24 -10.24 3.05
C PRO A 155 18.01 -9.08 3.71
N LYS A 156 19.34 -9.16 3.78
CA LYS A 156 20.18 -8.10 4.36
C LYS A 156 20.38 -6.92 3.42
N SER A 157 20.51 -7.19 2.11
CA SER A 157 20.86 -6.14 1.12
C SER A 157 19.73 -5.85 0.11
N GLY A 158 18.68 -6.68 0.05
CA GLY A 158 17.65 -6.59 -0.98
C GLY A 158 18.14 -6.96 -2.39
N LYS A 159 19.38 -7.47 -2.53
CA LYS A 159 19.98 -7.76 -3.83
C LYS A 159 19.80 -9.22 -4.23
N ALA A 160 19.73 -9.44 -5.55
CA ALA A 160 19.71 -10.78 -6.11
C ALA A 160 21.02 -11.54 -5.87
N VAL A 161 20.93 -12.88 -5.80
CA VAL A 161 22.08 -13.79 -5.68
C VAL A 161 21.87 -14.96 -6.64
N SER A 162 22.92 -15.28 -7.41
CA SER A 162 22.90 -16.40 -8.35
C SER A 162 22.89 -17.74 -7.59
N ARG A 163 22.44 -18.79 -8.27
CA ARG A 163 22.40 -20.15 -7.71
C ARG A 163 23.79 -20.57 -7.18
N GLN A 164 24.81 -20.39 -8.00
CA GLN A 164 26.18 -20.78 -7.65
C GLN A 164 26.68 -20.05 -6.39
N ALA A 165 26.47 -18.76 -6.30
CA ALA A 165 26.95 -17.96 -5.15
C ALA A 165 26.09 -18.19 -3.90
N GLY A 166 24.82 -18.52 -4.06
CA GLY A 166 23.86 -18.66 -2.96
C GLY A 166 23.79 -20.05 -2.36
N GLU A 167 24.27 -21.10 -3.04
CA GLU A 167 24.06 -22.49 -2.61
C GLU A 167 24.57 -22.77 -1.19
N ALA A 168 25.74 -22.22 -0.82
CA ALA A 168 26.29 -22.36 0.52
C ALA A 168 25.51 -21.60 1.62
N TYR A 169 24.61 -20.70 1.22
CA TYR A 169 23.88 -19.80 2.13
C TYR A 169 22.36 -19.89 1.94
N LYS A 170 21.85 -20.89 1.24
CA LYS A 170 20.44 -21.01 0.86
C LYS A 170 19.46 -20.89 2.02
N ASP A 171 19.84 -21.38 3.20
CA ASP A 171 19.01 -21.33 4.41
C ASP A 171 18.88 -19.90 4.99
N LYS A 172 19.72 -18.95 4.52
CA LYS A 172 19.73 -17.54 4.93
C LYS A 172 19.25 -16.60 3.82
N LEU A 173 18.93 -17.12 2.65
CA LEU A 173 18.49 -16.37 1.49
C LEU A 173 17.02 -16.64 1.22
N LEU A 174 16.33 -15.63 0.68
CA LEU A 174 14.96 -15.77 0.21
C LEU A 174 14.98 -16.33 -1.22
N THR A 175 14.07 -17.24 -1.54
CA THR A 175 13.90 -17.71 -2.90
C THR A 175 13.30 -16.60 -3.77
N LEU A 176 13.93 -16.30 -4.91
CA LEU A 176 13.42 -15.34 -5.88
C LEU A 176 12.35 -16.01 -6.75
N PRO A 177 11.07 -15.60 -6.65
CA PRO A 177 10.01 -16.15 -7.48
C PRO A 177 10.24 -15.86 -8.97
N ALA A 178 9.88 -16.83 -9.83
CA ALA A 178 10.13 -16.71 -11.26
C ALA A 178 9.43 -15.51 -11.91
N PHE A 179 8.25 -15.12 -11.44
CA PHE A 179 7.49 -13.99 -12.00
C PHE A 179 8.13 -12.62 -11.69
N LEU A 180 9.04 -12.53 -10.72
CA LEU A 180 9.81 -11.31 -10.45
C LEU A 180 11.09 -11.21 -11.30
N LYS A 181 11.47 -12.28 -11.99
CA LYS A 181 12.61 -12.26 -12.93
C LYS A 181 12.21 -11.48 -14.18
N GLY A 182 12.76 -10.32 -14.36
CA GLY A 182 12.42 -9.43 -15.49
C GLY A 182 11.58 -8.22 -15.11
N ALA A 183 11.28 -8.03 -13.83
CA ALA A 183 10.63 -6.82 -13.31
C ALA A 183 11.62 -5.64 -13.13
N SER A 184 12.81 -5.74 -13.70
CA SER A 184 13.83 -4.69 -13.68
C SER A 184 13.68 -3.84 -14.93
N GLY A 185 12.93 -2.72 -14.81
CA GLY A 185 12.75 -1.72 -15.84
C GLY A 185 12.12 -0.47 -15.27
#